data_81cd95f87d16d79f9d33416ed6964e39
#
_entry.id   81cd95f87d16d79f9d33416ed6964e39
#
_cell.length_a   1.000
_cell.length_b   1.000
_cell.length_c   1.000
_cell.angle_alpha   90.00
_cell.angle_beta   90.00
_cell.angle_gamma   90.00
#
_symmetry.space_group_name_H-M   'P 1'
#
loop_
_entity.id
_entity.type
_entity.pdbx_description
1 polymer ?
#
loop_
_entity_poly.entity_id
_entity_poly.type
_entity_poly.pdbx_seq_one_letter_code
_entity_poly.pdbx_strand_id
1 'polypeptide(L)'
;AWRRRSLTSEGAVHDPGFMALPGTQIKAVDGLLTLKSPQLATDGWETTADRIVFNADGETFRLLGRTDRIVKIEGKRVSLTNIENALKETGLMADVKTFTHPAGPDGTRERIAVAAVPTAEGAQRLLTEGKTALVKSLREELLKHVERVCLPRRWRFTWALPQDAMGKVTTRTLETLFDARAPQAALLAAPSADEVVMVLTVTADCPFFEGHFPAFALLPGVVQVQWAKGVAARYWRLARPLTGIKTLKFTAPILPETALLLRLTRRENGVAFVYETREGKPLSRGTLIMEAA
;
A
#
# COMPACT_ATOMS: atom_id res chain seq x y z
N ALA A 1 17.65 -16.44 -8.92
CA ALA A 1 17.19 -16.11 -10.27
C ALA A 1 17.36 -14.60 -10.52
N TRP A 2 17.57 -14.19 -11.75
CA TRP A 2 17.60 -12.80 -12.14
C TRP A 2 16.60 -12.54 -13.27
N ARG A 3 16.18 -11.29 -13.44
CA ARG A 3 15.18 -10.87 -14.41
C ARG A 3 15.71 -9.69 -15.21
N ARG A 4 15.79 -9.82 -16.51
CA ARG A 4 16.17 -8.76 -17.42
C ARG A 4 14.91 -8.19 -18.07
N ARG A 5 14.71 -6.89 -17.96
CA ARG A 5 13.66 -6.15 -18.66
C ARG A 5 14.29 -5.27 -19.72
N SER A 6 13.68 -5.19 -20.89
CA SER A 6 14.06 -4.28 -21.97
C SER A 6 12.82 -3.55 -22.48
N LEU A 7 13.01 -2.33 -22.98
CA LEU A 7 11.97 -1.63 -23.73
C LEU A 7 11.95 -2.16 -25.15
N THR A 8 10.76 -2.39 -25.68
CA THR A 8 10.58 -2.66 -27.12
C THR A 8 10.70 -1.36 -27.90
N SER A 9 10.85 -1.44 -29.23
CA SER A 9 10.85 -0.27 -30.12
C SER A 9 9.56 0.57 -30.03
N GLU A 10 8.49 0.02 -29.51
CA GLU A 10 7.19 0.68 -29.28
C GLU A 10 7.02 1.20 -27.83
N GLY A 11 8.06 1.16 -27.00
CA GLY A 11 8.04 1.62 -25.61
C GLY A 11 7.38 0.66 -24.61
N ALA A 12 6.94 -0.53 -25.05
CA ALA A 12 6.42 -1.55 -24.16
C ALA A 12 7.56 -2.25 -23.39
N VAL A 13 7.33 -2.61 -22.13
CA VAL A 13 8.30 -3.35 -21.33
C VAL A 13 8.25 -4.82 -21.73
N HIS A 14 9.29 -5.30 -22.37
CA HIS A 14 9.49 -6.73 -22.60
C HIS A 14 10.01 -7.39 -21.33
N ASP A 15 9.26 -8.36 -20.83
CA ASP A 15 9.58 -9.13 -19.63
C ASP A 15 9.66 -10.62 -19.96
N PRO A 16 10.86 -11.12 -20.25
CA PRO A 16 11.06 -12.53 -20.61
C PRO A 16 10.86 -13.51 -19.45
N GLY A 17 10.60 -13.00 -18.24
CA GLY A 17 10.51 -13.81 -17.03
C GLY A 17 11.84 -13.89 -16.26
N PHE A 18 11.95 -14.91 -15.42
CA PHE A 18 13.11 -15.16 -14.60
C PHE A 18 14.01 -16.21 -15.27
N MET A 19 15.30 -16.08 -15.07
CA MET A 19 16.31 -17.03 -15.52
C MET A 19 17.10 -17.55 -14.31
N ALA A 20 17.53 -18.79 -14.33
CA ALA A 20 18.40 -19.32 -13.29
C ALA A 20 19.74 -18.58 -13.28
N LEU A 21 20.34 -18.45 -12.07
CA LEU A 21 21.72 -17.96 -11.96
C LEU A 21 22.69 -19.01 -12.54
N PRO A 22 23.86 -18.59 -13.05
CA PRO A 22 24.90 -19.53 -13.48
C PRO A 22 25.22 -20.55 -12.37
N GLY A 23 25.32 -21.82 -12.77
CA GLY A 23 25.56 -22.93 -11.81
C GLY A 23 24.33 -23.40 -11.03
N THR A 24 23.16 -22.77 -11.20
CA THR A 24 21.90 -23.20 -10.60
C THR A 24 21.06 -23.96 -11.62
N GLN A 25 20.69 -25.19 -11.29
CA GLN A 25 19.74 -25.99 -12.07
C GLN A 25 18.34 -25.81 -11.49
N ILE A 26 17.34 -25.74 -12.35
CA ILE A 26 15.93 -25.57 -11.97
C ILE A 26 15.04 -26.54 -12.73
N LYS A 27 13.96 -26.97 -12.07
CA LYS A 27 12.87 -27.73 -12.69
C LYS A 27 11.55 -27.43 -11.99
N ALA A 28 10.45 -27.73 -12.63
CA ALA A 28 9.13 -27.71 -12.01
C ALA A 28 8.76 -29.13 -11.59
N VAL A 29 8.45 -29.33 -10.31
CA VAL A 29 7.89 -30.59 -9.78
C VAL A 29 6.54 -30.24 -9.19
N ASP A 30 5.47 -30.79 -9.72
CA ASP A 30 4.08 -30.46 -9.37
C ASP A 30 3.77 -28.95 -9.44
N GLY A 31 4.42 -28.26 -10.40
CA GLY A 31 4.32 -26.82 -10.59
C GLY A 31 5.11 -25.99 -9.56
N LEU A 32 5.90 -26.64 -8.69
CA LEU A 32 6.75 -25.97 -7.70
C LEU A 32 8.18 -25.84 -8.23
N LEU A 33 8.81 -24.70 -7.95
CA LEU A 33 10.21 -24.47 -8.25
C LEU A 33 11.07 -25.41 -7.39
N THR A 34 11.73 -26.32 -8.05
CA THR A 34 12.73 -27.20 -7.45
C THR A 34 14.08 -26.82 -8.03
N LEU A 35 15.06 -26.57 -7.19
CA LEU A 35 16.37 -26.08 -7.61
C LEU A 35 17.52 -26.82 -6.93
N LYS A 36 18.66 -26.86 -7.63
CA LYS A 36 19.94 -27.34 -7.12
C LYS A 36 21.00 -26.27 -7.40
N SER A 37 21.73 -25.87 -6.38
CA SER A 37 22.70 -24.78 -6.48
C SER A 37 23.85 -24.98 -5.50
N PRO A 38 25.09 -24.65 -5.86
CA PRO A 38 26.21 -24.62 -4.93
C PRO A 38 26.05 -23.68 -3.75
N GLN A 39 25.07 -22.79 -3.82
CA GLN A 39 24.77 -21.81 -2.76
C GLN A 39 23.78 -22.34 -1.72
N LEU A 40 23.23 -23.53 -1.93
CA LEU A 40 22.37 -24.21 -0.95
C LEU A 40 23.22 -24.93 0.09
N ALA A 41 22.63 -25.10 1.28
CA ALA A 41 23.28 -25.86 2.35
C ALA A 41 23.36 -27.38 2.06
N THR A 42 22.62 -27.85 1.05
CA THR A 42 22.55 -29.27 0.65
C THR A 42 23.02 -29.43 -0.79
N ASP A 43 23.67 -30.58 -1.07
CA ASP A 43 24.09 -30.93 -2.44
C ASP A 43 22.95 -31.50 -3.30
N GLY A 44 21.73 -31.52 -2.75
CA GLY A 44 20.54 -32.09 -3.37
C GLY A 44 19.66 -31.08 -4.09
N TRP A 45 18.53 -31.59 -4.60
CA TRP A 45 17.44 -30.80 -5.07
C TRP A 45 16.58 -30.34 -3.91
N GLU A 46 16.34 -29.03 -3.81
CA GLU A 46 15.40 -28.43 -2.85
C GLU A 46 14.15 -27.92 -3.56
N THR A 47 12.97 -28.31 -3.06
CA THR A 47 11.68 -27.81 -3.55
C THR A 47 11.25 -26.64 -2.69
N THR A 48 10.99 -25.51 -3.35
CA THR A 48 10.51 -24.29 -2.70
C THR A 48 8.98 -24.28 -2.67
N ALA A 49 8.40 -23.31 -1.96
CA ALA A 49 6.97 -23.04 -2.02
C ALA A 49 6.55 -22.18 -3.24
N ASP A 50 7.48 -21.80 -4.09
CA ASP A 50 7.20 -20.96 -5.25
C ASP A 50 6.63 -21.79 -6.40
N ARG A 51 5.46 -21.41 -6.90
CA ARG A 51 4.89 -22.00 -8.11
C ARG A 51 5.46 -21.29 -9.34
N ILE A 52 5.86 -22.10 -10.31
CA ILE A 52 6.41 -21.62 -11.58
C ILE A 52 5.73 -22.26 -12.77
N VAL A 53 5.86 -21.57 -13.90
CA VAL A 53 5.62 -22.12 -15.23
C VAL A 53 6.78 -21.69 -16.13
N PHE A 54 7.35 -22.64 -16.86
CA PHE A 54 8.34 -22.32 -17.89
C PHE A 54 7.66 -21.65 -19.08
N ASN A 55 8.37 -20.69 -19.69
CA ASN A 55 7.98 -20.13 -20.96
C ASN A 55 8.25 -21.13 -22.10
N ALA A 56 7.79 -20.82 -23.32
CA ALA A 56 7.96 -21.70 -24.47
C ALA A 56 9.42 -21.97 -24.86
N ASP A 57 10.35 -21.10 -24.40
CA ASP A 57 11.79 -21.27 -24.60
C ASP A 57 12.42 -22.39 -23.74
N GLY A 58 11.69 -22.86 -22.71
CA GLY A 58 12.18 -23.86 -21.75
C GLY A 58 13.29 -23.39 -20.81
N GLU A 59 13.81 -22.16 -20.98
CA GLU A 59 14.94 -21.59 -20.23
C GLU A 59 14.49 -20.54 -19.22
N THR A 60 13.47 -19.77 -19.57
CA THR A 60 12.91 -18.75 -18.70
C THR A 60 11.61 -19.24 -18.06
N PHE A 61 11.27 -18.69 -16.88
CA PHE A 61 10.07 -19.06 -16.17
C PHE A 61 9.39 -17.86 -15.54
N ARG A 62 8.08 -17.98 -15.31
CA ARG A 62 7.27 -17.02 -14.57
C ARG A 62 6.93 -17.58 -13.19
N LEU A 63 7.03 -16.70 -12.18
CA LEU A 63 6.53 -17.01 -10.84
C LEU A 63 5.01 -16.82 -10.81
N LEU A 64 4.29 -17.88 -10.46
CA LEU A 64 2.82 -17.87 -10.31
C LEU A 64 2.37 -17.55 -8.88
N GLY A 65 3.34 -17.40 -7.95
CA GLY A 65 3.09 -17.15 -6.53
C GLY A 65 3.58 -18.28 -5.65
N ARG A 66 3.29 -18.21 -4.35
CA ARG A 66 3.74 -19.20 -3.36
C ARG A 66 2.58 -20.02 -2.84
N THR A 67 2.80 -21.30 -2.61
CA THR A 67 1.79 -22.20 -2.04
C THR A 67 1.53 -21.92 -0.56
N ASP A 68 2.49 -21.36 0.16
CA ASP A 68 2.37 -20.96 1.56
C ASP A 68 1.51 -19.68 1.73
N ARG A 69 1.14 -19.00 0.63
CA ARG A 69 0.21 -17.88 0.62
C ARG A 69 -1.25 -18.27 0.30
N ILE A 70 -1.57 -19.56 0.41
CA ILE A 70 -2.95 -20.03 0.38
C ILE A 70 -3.47 -20.06 1.82
N VAL A 71 -4.52 -19.31 2.06
CA VAL A 71 -5.18 -19.22 3.37
C VAL A 71 -6.56 -19.87 3.32
N LYS A 72 -7.08 -20.25 4.50
CA LYS A 72 -8.42 -20.82 4.62
C LYS A 72 -9.35 -19.81 5.29
N ILE A 73 -10.32 -19.28 4.54
CA ILE A 73 -11.32 -18.34 5.02
C ILE A 73 -12.69 -19.03 5.02
N GLU A 74 -13.27 -19.21 6.20
CA GLU A 74 -14.57 -19.90 6.38
C GLU A 74 -14.67 -21.21 5.59
N GLY A 75 -13.60 -22.03 5.67
CA GLY A 75 -13.54 -23.33 4.99
C GLY A 75 -13.09 -23.30 3.53
N LYS A 76 -13.02 -22.14 2.87
CA LYS A 76 -12.60 -21.99 1.48
C LYS A 76 -11.12 -21.66 1.38
N ARG A 77 -10.42 -22.32 0.46
CA ARG A 77 -9.01 -22.02 0.15
C ARG A 77 -8.93 -20.86 -0.84
N VAL A 78 -8.14 -19.85 -0.51
CA VAL A 78 -7.91 -18.70 -1.39
C VAL A 78 -6.44 -18.33 -1.43
N SER A 79 -5.94 -18.07 -2.64
CA SER A 79 -4.58 -17.57 -2.84
C SER A 79 -4.56 -16.06 -2.64
N LEU A 80 -3.81 -15.59 -1.66
CA LEU A 80 -3.57 -14.17 -1.44
C LEU A 80 -2.87 -13.52 -2.65
N THR A 81 -1.97 -14.27 -3.30
CA THR A 81 -1.29 -13.81 -4.52
C THR A 81 -2.26 -13.58 -5.68
N ASN A 82 -3.27 -14.44 -5.84
CA ASN A 82 -4.28 -14.24 -6.90
C ASN A 82 -5.09 -12.96 -6.66
N ILE A 83 -5.45 -12.67 -5.41
CA ILE A 83 -6.12 -11.41 -5.05
C ILE A 83 -5.21 -10.21 -5.40
N GLU A 84 -3.92 -10.27 -5.05
CA GLU A 84 -2.96 -9.20 -5.34
C GLU A 84 -2.83 -8.95 -6.85
N ASN A 85 -2.73 -10.02 -7.63
CA ASN A 85 -2.62 -9.92 -9.09
C ASN A 85 -3.90 -9.34 -9.71
N ALA A 86 -5.06 -9.87 -9.35
CA ALA A 86 -6.34 -9.37 -9.85
C ALA A 86 -6.53 -7.87 -9.56
N LEU A 87 -6.12 -7.41 -8.36
CA LEU A 87 -6.18 -5.99 -8.01
C LEU A 87 -5.20 -5.13 -8.85
N LYS A 88 -4.01 -5.65 -9.17
CA LYS A 88 -3.05 -4.95 -10.05
C LYS A 88 -3.53 -4.90 -11.49
N GLU A 89 -4.15 -5.97 -11.98
CA GLU A 89 -4.72 -6.07 -13.33
C GLU A 89 -5.83 -5.04 -13.59
N THR A 90 -6.47 -4.50 -12.54
CA THR A 90 -7.41 -3.37 -12.69
C THR A 90 -6.76 -2.09 -13.23
N GLY A 91 -5.43 -1.97 -13.21
CA GLY A 91 -4.70 -0.73 -13.53
C GLY A 91 -4.79 0.36 -12.45
N LEU A 92 -5.64 0.17 -11.43
CA LEU A 92 -5.85 1.17 -10.37
C LEU A 92 -4.83 1.07 -9.23
N MET A 93 -4.13 -0.08 -9.11
CA MET A 93 -3.17 -0.34 -8.04
C MET A 93 -1.79 -0.65 -8.61
N ALA A 94 -0.80 0.16 -8.23
CA ALA A 94 0.61 -0.04 -8.61
C ALA A 94 1.26 -1.18 -7.82
N ASP A 95 0.94 -1.29 -6.53
CA ASP A 95 1.35 -2.42 -5.70
C ASP A 95 0.27 -2.79 -4.69
N VAL A 96 0.22 -4.08 -4.36
CA VAL A 96 -0.77 -4.64 -3.43
C VAL A 96 -0.12 -5.72 -2.59
N LYS A 97 -0.42 -5.71 -1.29
CA LYS A 97 -0.15 -6.83 -0.39
C LYS A 97 -1.38 -7.17 0.42
N THR A 98 -1.62 -8.47 0.56
CA THR A 98 -2.71 -9.02 1.33
C THR A 98 -2.18 -9.89 2.46
N PHE A 99 -2.92 -9.93 3.56
CA PHE A 99 -2.64 -10.80 4.70
C PHE A 99 -3.94 -11.11 5.43
N THR A 100 -3.92 -12.15 6.29
CA THR A 100 -5.05 -12.42 7.18
C THR A 100 -4.88 -11.69 8.49
N HIS A 101 -5.98 -11.28 9.07
CA HIS A 101 -6.03 -10.69 10.41
C HIS A 101 -7.23 -11.23 11.18
N PRO A 102 -7.12 -11.33 12.51
CA PRO A 102 -8.25 -11.70 13.36
C PRO A 102 -9.42 -10.73 13.21
N ALA A 103 -10.64 -11.25 13.24
CA ALA A 103 -11.87 -10.48 13.14
C ALA A 103 -12.95 -11.07 14.03
N GLY A 104 -13.93 -10.24 14.42
CA GLY A 104 -14.98 -10.60 15.35
C GLY A 104 -14.61 -10.27 16.82
N PRO A 105 -15.58 -10.29 17.73
CA PRO A 105 -15.38 -9.91 19.13
C PRO A 105 -14.38 -10.80 19.88
N ASP A 106 -14.28 -12.05 19.46
CA ASP A 106 -13.43 -13.10 20.04
C ASP A 106 -12.14 -13.37 19.24
N GLY A 107 -11.94 -12.66 18.12
CA GLY A 107 -10.78 -12.86 17.24
C GLY A 107 -10.69 -14.24 16.57
N THR A 108 -11.74 -15.06 16.65
CA THR A 108 -11.72 -16.45 16.17
C THR A 108 -11.86 -16.57 14.67
N ARG A 109 -12.37 -15.53 13.99
CA ARG A 109 -12.53 -15.51 12.53
C ARG A 109 -11.36 -14.80 11.88
N GLU A 110 -10.81 -15.40 10.83
CA GLU A 110 -9.85 -14.72 9.98
C GLU A 110 -10.51 -14.01 8.82
N ARG A 111 -10.02 -12.83 8.49
CA ARG A 111 -10.44 -12.01 7.35
C ARG A 111 -9.23 -11.52 6.58
N ILE A 112 -9.42 -11.29 5.28
CA ILE A 112 -8.36 -10.75 4.45
C ILE A 112 -8.35 -9.23 4.53
N ALA A 113 -7.16 -8.68 4.76
CA ALA A 113 -6.85 -7.26 4.68
C ALA A 113 -6.00 -6.97 3.44
N VAL A 114 -6.19 -5.78 2.87
CA VAL A 114 -5.46 -5.26 1.70
C VAL A 114 -4.75 -3.97 2.08
N ALA A 115 -3.44 -3.94 1.88
CA ALA A 115 -2.64 -2.74 1.81
C ALA A 115 -2.29 -2.49 0.33
N ALA A 116 -2.67 -1.34 -0.20
CA ALA A 116 -2.51 -1.04 -1.62
C ALA A 116 -1.88 0.33 -1.85
N VAL A 117 -1.04 0.39 -2.87
CA VAL A 117 -0.47 1.62 -3.43
C VAL A 117 -1.24 1.93 -4.70
N PRO A 118 -2.12 2.93 -4.73
CA PRO A 118 -2.82 3.31 -5.94
C PRO A 118 -1.87 3.83 -7.03
N THR A 119 -2.25 3.62 -8.29
CA THR A 119 -1.71 4.39 -9.43
C THR A 119 -2.20 5.84 -9.36
N ALA A 120 -1.72 6.72 -10.24
CA ALA A 120 -2.24 8.08 -10.34
C ALA A 120 -3.77 8.07 -10.61
N GLU A 121 -4.26 7.18 -11.46
CA GLU A 121 -5.69 6.99 -11.73
C GLU A 121 -6.43 6.49 -10.49
N GLY A 122 -5.89 5.47 -9.80
CA GLY A 122 -6.47 4.95 -8.56
C GLY A 122 -6.54 6.03 -7.46
N ALA A 123 -5.50 6.86 -7.33
CA ALA A 123 -5.50 7.98 -6.39
C ALA A 123 -6.52 9.07 -6.78
N GLN A 124 -6.67 9.35 -8.08
CA GLN A 124 -7.67 10.28 -8.57
C GLN A 124 -9.09 9.77 -8.28
N ARG A 125 -9.38 8.49 -8.51
CA ARG A 125 -10.66 7.89 -8.16
C ARG A 125 -10.92 7.89 -6.64
N LEU A 126 -9.87 7.65 -5.84
CA LEU A 126 -9.96 7.74 -4.38
C LEU A 126 -10.39 9.15 -3.93
N LEU A 127 -9.88 10.20 -4.59
CA LEU A 127 -10.24 11.58 -4.32
C LEU A 127 -11.68 11.91 -4.75
N THR A 128 -12.08 11.50 -5.96
CA THR A 128 -13.35 11.92 -6.57
C THR A 128 -14.55 11.11 -6.13
N GLU A 129 -14.38 9.78 -5.99
CA GLU A 129 -15.45 8.85 -5.64
C GLU A 129 -15.47 8.50 -4.15
N GLY A 130 -14.33 8.68 -3.47
CA GLY A 130 -14.11 8.29 -2.09
C GLY A 130 -13.74 6.80 -1.93
N LYS A 131 -13.26 6.47 -0.73
CA LYS A 131 -12.77 5.12 -0.41
C LYS A 131 -13.85 4.05 -0.57
N THR A 132 -15.05 4.32 -0.09
CA THR A 132 -16.16 3.32 -0.08
C THR A 132 -16.55 2.91 -1.50
N ALA A 133 -16.67 3.86 -2.44
CA ALA A 133 -17.00 3.57 -3.82
C ALA A 133 -15.87 2.84 -4.54
N LEU A 134 -14.61 3.28 -4.37
CA LEU A 134 -13.45 2.61 -4.94
C LEU A 134 -13.33 1.16 -4.44
N VAL A 135 -13.45 0.93 -3.14
CA VAL A 135 -13.40 -0.42 -2.55
C VAL A 135 -14.53 -1.29 -3.08
N LYS A 136 -15.74 -0.74 -3.24
CA LYS A 136 -16.86 -1.46 -3.82
C LYS A 136 -16.54 -1.94 -5.24
N SER A 137 -16.05 -1.06 -6.10
CA SER A 137 -15.65 -1.39 -7.48
C SER A 137 -14.55 -2.47 -7.52
N LEU A 138 -13.50 -2.35 -6.68
CA LEU A 138 -12.43 -3.35 -6.58
C LEU A 138 -12.94 -4.71 -6.09
N ARG A 139 -13.91 -4.73 -5.17
CA ARG A 139 -14.52 -5.98 -4.70
C ARG A 139 -15.41 -6.62 -5.75
N GLU A 140 -16.11 -5.85 -6.57
CA GLU A 140 -16.87 -6.35 -7.71
C GLU A 140 -15.96 -7.01 -8.73
N GLU A 141 -14.79 -6.45 -9.01
CA GLU A 141 -13.78 -7.07 -9.86
C GLU A 141 -13.25 -8.37 -9.25
N LEU A 142 -12.94 -8.40 -7.97
CA LEU A 142 -12.46 -9.59 -7.28
C LEU A 142 -13.47 -10.74 -7.26
N LEU A 143 -14.79 -10.49 -7.37
CA LEU A 143 -15.81 -11.53 -7.46
C LEU A 143 -15.66 -12.43 -8.71
N LYS A 144 -14.93 -11.99 -9.72
CA LYS A 144 -14.58 -12.81 -10.89
C LYS A 144 -13.50 -13.85 -10.59
N HIS A 145 -12.74 -13.67 -9.50
CA HIS A 145 -11.57 -14.46 -9.16
C HIS A 145 -11.70 -15.24 -7.86
N VAL A 146 -12.53 -14.77 -6.92
CA VAL A 146 -12.70 -15.40 -5.61
C VAL A 146 -14.16 -15.41 -5.16
N GLU A 147 -14.49 -16.36 -4.30
CA GLU A 147 -15.84 -16.43 -3.71
C GLU A 147 -16.11 -15.23 -2.79
N ARG A 148 -17.38 -14.84 -2.68
CA ARG A 148 -17.83 -13.67 -1.88
C ARG A 148 -17.32 -13.69 -0.42
N VAL A 149 -17.22 -14.85 0.19
CA VAL A 149 -16.75 -15.04 1.57
C VAL A 149 -15.26 -14.70 1.72
N CYS A 150 -14.48 -14.86 0.66
CA CYS A 150 -13.04 -14.57 0.60
C CYS A 150 -12.72 -13.12 0.24
N LEU A 151 -13.72 -12.29 -0.05
CA LEU A 151 -13.48 -10.88 -0.35
C LEU A 151 -12.84 -10.14 0.82
N PRO A 152 -11.81 -9.33 0.57
CA PRO A 152 -11.17 -8.52 1.62
C PRO A 152 -12.17 -7.61 2.33
N ARG A 153 -12.01 -7.51 3.65
CA ARG A 153 -12.90 -6.71 4.51
C ARG A 153 -12.26 -5.42 5.00
N ARG A 154 -10.92 -5.39 5.12
CA ARG A 154 -10.18 -4.20 5.55
C ARG A 154 -9.26 -3.72 4.42
N TRP A 155 -9.24 -2.42 4.20
CA TRP A 155 -8.48 -1.78 3.13
C TRP A 155 -7.72 -0.58 3.66
N ARG A 156 -6.45 -0.48 3.30
CA ARG A 156 -5.60 0.67 3.55
C ARG A 156 -4.90 1.08 2.26
N PHE A 157 -5.04 2.36 1.91
CA PHE A 157 -4.30 2.97 0.81
C PHE A 157 -3.11 3.74 1.36
N THR A 158 -1.97 3.60 0.69
CA THR A 158 -0.70 4.21 1.08
C THR A 158 0.10 4.59 -0.15
N TRP A 159 1.07 5.49 -0.01
CA TRP A 159 1.98 5.82 -1.12
C TRP A 159 3.14 4.84 -1.31
N ALA A 160 3.46 4.04 -0.31
CA ALA A 160 4.46 2.99 -0.36
C ALA A 160 4.15 1.92 0.70
N LEU A 161 4.38 0.66 0.37
CA LEU A 161 4.27 -0.42 1.34
C LEU A 161 5.42 -0.32 2.37
N PRO A 162 5.13 -0.50 3.67
CA PRO A 162 6.15 -0.43 4.70
C PRO A 162 7.08 -1.65 4.61
N GLN A 163 8.37 -1.40 4.78
CA GLN A 163 9.41 -2.40 4.78
C GLN A 163 10.09 -2.47 6.15
N ASP A 164 10.60 -3.63 6.50
CA ASP A 164 11.48 -3.81 7.65
C ASP A 164 12.91 -3.30 7.37
N ALA A 165 13.81 -3.44 8.35
CA ALA A 165 15.20 -3.02 8.22
C ALA A 165 15.97 -3.75 7.10
N MET A 166 15.47 -4.90 6.64
CA MET A 166 16.04 -5.69 5.55
C MET A 166 15.37 -5.38 4.18
N GLY A 167 14.48 -4.39 4.12
CA GLY A 167 13.74 -4.03 2.92
C GLY A 167 12.59 -4.97 2.56
N LYS A 168 12.14 -5.85 3.48
CA LYS A 168 11.07 -6.80 3.23
C LYS A 168 9.73 -6.27 3.72
N VAL A 169 8.68 -6.48 2.91
CA VAL A 169 7.29 -6.28 3.34
C VAL A 169 6.82 -7.53 4.06
N THR A 170 6.56 -7.42 5.36
CA THR A 170 6.10 -8.53 6.22
C THR A 170 4.70 -8.25 6.74
N THR A 171 3.99 -9.26 7.26
CA THR A 171 2.69 -9.08 7.91
C THR A 171 2.78 -8.04 9.03
N ARG A 172 3.82 -8.11 9.86
CA ARG A 172 4.06 -7.17 10.95
C ARG A 172 4.19 -5.72 10.47
N THR A 173 4.92 -5.50 9.36
CA THR A 173 5.03 -4.14 8.80
C THR A 173 3.72 -3.67 8.19
N LEU A 174 2.95 -4.57 7.55
CA LEU A 174 1.64 -4.24 7.00
C LEU A 174 0.63 -3.88 8.08
N GLU A 175 0.62 -4.57 9.21
CA GLU A 175 -0.28 -4.30 10.35
C GLU A 175 -0.15 -2.85 10.86
N THR A 176 1.04 -2.25 10.79
CA THR A 176 1.24 -0.85 11.20
C THR A 176 0.41 0.14 10.39
N LEU A 177 0.05 -0.20 9.15
CA LEU A 177 -0.84 0.62 8.32
C LEU A 177 -2.29 0.61 8.81
N PHE A 178 -2.68 -0.40 9.58
CA PHE A 178 -4.06 -0.59 10.03
C PHE A 178 -4.35 0.01 11.41
N ASP A 179 -3.39 0.77 11.97
CA ASP A 179 -3.69 1.64 13.10
C ASP A 179 -4.70 2.71 12.66
N ALA A 180 -5.86 2.73 13.33
CA ALA A 180 -6.92 3.69 13.03
C ALA A 180 -6.51 5.16 13.30
N ARG A 181 -5.45 5.37 14.09
CA ARG A 181 -4.87 6.69 14.35
C ARG A 181 -4.00 7.21 13.22
N ALA A 182 -3.48 6.33 12.36
CA ALA A 182 -2.63 6.72 11.24
C ALA A 182 -3.47 7.22 10.05
N PRO A 183 -3.02 8.29 9.35
CA PRO A 183 -3.69 8.73 8.14
C PRO A 183 -3.58 7.69 7.03
N GLN A 184 -4.64 7.55 6.23
CA GLN A 184 -4.56 6.85 4.96
C GLN A 184 -4.19 7.88 3.89
N ALA A 185 -2.97 7.80 3.38
CA ALA A 185 -2.44 8.76 2.43
C ALA A 185 -1.92 8.03 1.18
N ALA A 186 -2.52 8.30 0.02
CA ALA A 186 -2.08 7.83 -1.27
C ALA A 186 -1.42 8.97 -2.06
N LEU A 187 -0.36 8.68 -2.80
CA LEU A 187 0.30 9.67 -3.65
C LEU A 187 -0.58 10.01 -4.85
N LEU A 188 -0.92 11.28 -5.02
CA LEU A 188 -1.60 11.78 -6.21
C LEU A 188 -0.60 12.36 -7.22
N ALA A 189 0.31 13.21 -6.75
CA ALA A 189 1.30 13.86 -7.59
C ALA A 189 2.54 14.25 -6.78
N ALA A 190 3.69 14.32 -7.45
CA ALA A 190 4.93 14.89 -6.94
C ALA A 190 5.46 15.89 -7.98
N PRO A 191 4.98 17.16 -7.98
CA PRO A 191 5.33 18.16 -8.97
C PRO A 191 6.82 18.48 -9.00
N SER A 192 7.51 18.34 -7.85
CA SER A 192 8.95 18.50 -7.72
C SER A 192 9.50 17.61 -6.60
N ALA A 193 10.83 17.60 -6.41
CA ALA A 193 11.47 16.90 -5.30
C ALA A 193 11.04 17.44 -3.92
N ASP A 194 10.61 18.70 -3.88
CA ASP A 194 10.23 19.42 -2.67
C ASP A 194 8.72 19.61 -2.51
N GLU A 195 7.92 19.11 -3.45
CA GLU A 195 6.47 19.21 -3.38
C GLU A 195 5.79 17.87 -3.61
N VAL A 196 4.82 17.55 -2.76
CA VAL A 196 4.02 16.34 -2.87
C VAL A 196 2.56 16.62 -2.54
N VAL A 197 1.67 16.00 -3.29
CA VAL A 197 0.22 16.05 -3.08
C VAL A 197 -0.28 14.65 -2.79
N MET A 198 -0.86 14.48 -1.60
CA MET A 198 -1.44 13.21 -1.15
C MET A 198 -2.96 13.30 -1.12
N VAL A 199 -3.63 12.22 -1.51
CA VAL A 199 -5.04 12.02 -1.17
C VAL A 199 -5.11 11.41 0.21
N LEU A 200 -5.74 12.10 1.15
CA LEU A 200 -6.05 11.56 2.47
C LEU A 200 -7.52 11.11 2.52
N THR A 201 -7.73 9.97 3.16
CA THR A 201 -9.08 9.49 3.49
C THR A 201 -9.24 9.47 5.01
N VAL A 202 -10.21 10.22 5.51
CA VAL A 202 -10.57 10.29 6.92
C VAL A 202 -11.80 9.41 7.12
N THR A 203 -11.61 8.22 7.67
CA THR A 203 -12.69 7.23 7.86
C THR A 203 -13.43 7.45 9.17
N ALA A 204 -14.71 7.06 9.25
CA ALA A 204 -15.55 7.25 10.43
C ALA A 204 -15.03 6.49 11.67
N ASP A 205 -14.27 5.40 11.46
CA ASP A 205 -13.65 4.60 12.53
C ASP A 205 -12.38 5.24 13.12
N CYS A 206 -12.04 6.46 12.70
CA CYS A 206 -10.92 7.18 13.28
C CYS A 206 -11.20 7.58 14.72
N PRO A 207 -10.43 7.11 15.72
CA PRO A 207 -10.74 7.30 17.14
C PRO A 207 -10.61 8.75 17.59
N PHE A 208 -10.03 9.63 16.80
CA PHE A 208 -9.90 11.05 17.12
C PHE A 208 -11.22 11.83 16.98
N PHE A 209 -12.28 11.22 16.46
CA PHE A 209 -13.60 11.82 16.49
C PHE A 209 -14.30 11.66 17.85
N GLU A 210 -13.88 10.68 18.66
CA GLU A 210 -14.43 10.48 20.00
C GLU A 210 -14.04 11.67 20.90
N GLY A 211 -15.05 12.24 21.58
CA GLY A 211 -14.86 13.37 22.49
C GLY A 211 -14.62 14.74 21.81
N HIS A 212 -14.50 14.80 20.48
CA HIS A 212 -14.41 16.06 19.77
C HIS A 212 -15.78 16.46 19.22
N PHE A 213 -16.49 17.17 20.06
CA PHE A 213 -17.84 17.71 19.90
C PHE A 213 -18.90 16.61 19.65
N PRO A 214 -19.59 16.10 20.68
CA PRO A 214 -20.57 15.02 20.54
C PRO A 214 -21.66 15.27 19.49
N ALA A 215 -22.01 16.54 19.24
CA ALA A 215 -23.02 16.91 18.25
C ALA A 215 -22.43 17.18 16.86
N PHE A 216 -21.12 17.27 16.71
CA PHE A 216 -20.47 17.63 15.44
C PHE A 216 -19.04 17.09 15.37
N ALA A 217 -18.92 15.85 14.90
CA ALA A 217 -17.62 15.18 14.79
C ALA A 217 -16.71 15.89 13.78
N LEU A 218 -15.52 16.30 14.22
CA LEU A 218 -14.51 16.90 13.35
C LEU A 218 -13.11 16.39 13.73
N LEU A 219 -12.20 16.38 12.75
CA LEU A 219 -10.80 16.00 12.97
C LEU A 219 -10.07 17.11 13.74
N PRO A 220 -9.54 16.82 14.95
CA PRO A 220 -8.84 17.82 15.76
C PRO A 220 -7.68 18.48 15.02
N GLY A 221 -7.46 19.78 15.24
CA GLY A 221 -6.36 20.50 14.62
C GLY A 221 -4.98 19.94 14.97
N VAL A 222 -4.80 19.45 16.20
CA VAL A 222 -3.55 18.80 16.63
C VAL A 222 -3.27 17.52 15.83
N VAL A 223 -4.30 16.75 15.52
CA VAL A 223 -4.20 15.52 14.71
C VAL A 223 -3.82 15.86 13.26
N GLN A 224 -4.42 16.92 12.69
CA GLN A 224 -4.05 17.40 11.35
C GLN A 224 -2.56 17.75 11.28
N VAL A 225 -2.05 18.46 12.29
CA VAL A 225 -0.61 18.78 12.40
C VAL A 225 0.25 17.52 12.54
N GLN A 226 -0.14 16.58 13.39
CA GLN A 226 0.58 15.31 13.56
C GLN A 226 0.60 14.48 12.28
N TRP A 227 -0.50 14.42 11.56
CA TRP A 227 -0.58 13.71 10.29
C TRP A 227 0.31 14.35 9.23
N ALA A 228 0.25 15.68 9.06
CA ALA A 228 1.13 16.40 8.13
C ALA A 228 2.61 16.14 8.48
N LYS A 229 2.97 16.23 9.77
CA LYS A 229 4.32 15.92 10.28
C LYS A 229 4.75 14.49 9.95
N GLY A 230 3.91 13.50 10.26
CA GLY A 230 4.20 12.08 10.04
C GLY A 230 4.34 11.73 8.56
N VAL A 231 3.47 12.28 7.70
CA VAL A 231 3.54 12.09 6.24
C VAL A 231 4.81 12.73 5.68
N ALA A 232 5.12 13.98 6.05
CA ALA A 232 6.33 14.68 5.59
C ALA A 232 7.62 13.96 6.01
N ALA A 233 7.71 13.59 7.29
CA ALA A 233 8.89 12.92 7.84
C ALA A 233 9.14 11.57 7.15
N ARG A 234 8.09 10.78 6.92
CA ARG A 234 8.18 9.47 6.28
C ARG A 234 8.43 9.59 4.77
N TYR A 235 7.77 10.53 4.08
CA TYR A 235 7.90 10.69 2.62
C TYR A 235 9.32 11.10 2.22
N TRP A 236 9.86 12.15 2.86
CA TRP A 236 11.22 12.64 2.58
C TRP A 236 12.31 11.98 3.43
N ARG A 237 11.96 11.04 4.33
CA ARG A 237 12.92 10.42 5.28
C ARG A 237 13.75 11.49 5.99
N LEU A 238 13.06 12.48 6.56
CA LEU A 238 13.73 13.63 7.18
C LEU A 238 14.70 13.19 8.28
N ALA A 239 15.95 13.62 8.17
CA ALA A 239 17.00 13.31 9.14
C ALA A 239 16.81 14.06 10.46
N ARG A 240 16.20 15.26 10.43
CA ARG A 240 15.90 16.09 11.59
C ARG A 240 14.40 16.06 11.90
N PRO A 241 14.00 16.00 13.19
CA PRO A 241 12.60 16.03 13.56
C PRO A 241 11.96 17.39 13.32
N LEU A 242 10.65 17.37 13.08
CA LEU A 242 9.81 18.56 13.01
C LEU A 242 9.27 18.84 14.41
N THR A 243 9.74 19.89 15.06
CA THR A 243 9.46 20.18 16.49
C THR A 243 8.61 21.42 16.71
N GLY A 244 8.69 22.41 15.81
CA GLY A 244 7.97 23.68 15.93
C GLY A 244 6.86 23.83 14.90
N ILE A 245 5.99 24.82 15.15
CA ILE A 245 4.89 25.18 14.24
C ILE A 245 4.86 26.70 14.10
N LYS A 246 4.70 27.17 12.85
CA LYS A 246 4.42 28.59 12.54
C LYS A 246 3.20 28.71 11.65
N THR A 247 2.57 29.89 11.66
CA THR A 247 1.49 30.28 10.73
C THR A 247 0.32 29.30 10.69
N LEU A 248 -0.01 28.64 11.79
CA LEU A 248 -1.11 27.68 11.86
C LEU A 248 -2.46 28.39 11.75
N LYS A 249 -3.30 27.96 10.79
CA LYS A 249 -4.64 28.48 10.57
C LYS A 249 -5.60 27.35 10.20
N PHE A 250 -6.75 27.29 10.86
CA PHE A 250 -7.87 26.43 10.54
C PHE A 250 -8.99 27.30 9.98
N THR A 251 -9.49 26.99 8.79
CA THR A 251 -10.51 27.78 8.07
C THR A 251 -11.83 27.05 7.93
N ALA A 252 -11.81 25.71 7.91
CA ALA A 252 -13.01 24.89 7.86
C ALA A 252 -12.76 23.53 8.54
N PRO A 253 -13.81 22.87 9.08
CA PRO A 253 -13.68 21.55 9.69
C PRO A 253 -13.41 20.45 8.67
N ILE A 254 -12.66 19.43 9.09
CA ILE A 254 -12.52 18.16 8.37
C ILE A 254 -13.44 17.16 9.05
N LEU A 255 -14.40 16.63 8.28
CA LEU A 255 -15.46 15.72 8.76
C LEU A 255 -15.10 14.25 8.51
N PRO A 256 -15.76 13.29 9.20
CA PRO A 256 -15.68 11.87 8.87
C PRO A 256 -16.04 11.59 7.40
N GLU A 257 -15.52 10.49 6.86
CA GLU A 257 -15.73 10.03 5.47
C GLU A 257 -15.36 11.07 4.39
N THR A 258 -14.43 11.99 4.73
CA THR A 258 -13.95 13.00 3.79
C THR A 258 -12.70 12.49 3.06
N ALA A 259 -12.70 12.59 1.73
CA ALA A 259 -11.50 12.52 0.91
C ALA A 259 -11.02 13.95 0.62
N LEU A 260 -9.75 14.22 0.90
CA LEU A 260 -9.17 15.55 0.79
C LEU A 260 -7.71 15.49 0.32
N LEU A 261 -7.17 16.63 -0.06
CA LEU A 261 -5.78 16.77 -0.43
C LEU A 261 -4.94 17.23 0.76
N LEU A 262 -3.78 16.64 0.94
CA LEU A 262 -2.68 17.18 1.75
C LEU A 262 -1.55 17.53 0.80
N ARG A 263 -1.34 18.83 0.61
CA ARG A 263 -0.18 19.37 -0.09
C ARG A 263 0.92 19.66 0.92
N LEU A 264 2.10 19.12 0.66
CA LEU A 264 3.30 19.38 1.46
C LEU A 264 4.37 20.00 0.57
N THR A 265 5.04 21.04 1.08
CA THR A 265 6.16 21.70 0.40
C THR A 265 7.33 21.75 1.35
N ARG A 266 8.40 21.02 1.02
CA ARG A 266 9.66 21.03 1.80
C ARG A 266 10.40 22.35 1.56
N ARG A 267 10.96 22.89 2.63
CA ARG A 267 11.75 24.10 2.64
C ARG A 267 13.02 23.85 3.45
N GLU A 268 14.00 24.74 3.33
CA GLU A 268 15.29 24.63 4.03
C GLU A 268 15.12 24.33 5.54
N ASN A 269 14.22 25.03 6.22
CA ASN A 269 14.05 24.93 7.67
C ASN A 269 12.69 24.34 8.08
N GLY A 270 12.03 23.56 7.21
CA GLY A 270 10.76 22.97 7.59
C GLY A 270 9.91 22.47 6.43
N VAL A 271 8.62 22.28 6.71
CA VAL A 271 7.64 21.81 5.73
C VAL A 271 6.36 22.63 5.86
N ALA A 272 5.98 23.31 4.80
CA ALA A 272 4.64 23.91 4.73
C ALA A 272 3.61 22.81 4.40
N PHE A 273 2.43 22.89 5.00
CA PHE A 273 1.31 22.00 4.71
C PHE A 273 0.03 22.78 4.46
N VAL A 274 -0.79 22.24 3.57
CA VAL A 274 -2.15 22.72 3.32
C VAL A 274 -3.06 21.52 3.17
N TYR A 275 -4.14 21.48 3.95
CA TYR A 275 -5.29 20.59 3.73
C TYR A 275 -6.30 21.31 2.86
N GLU A 276 -6.73 20.66 1.79
CA GLU A 276 -7.62 21.24 0.78
C GLU A 276 -8.75 20.27 0.44
N THR A 277 -9.92 20.82 0.07
CA THR A 277 -10.94 20.01 -0.59
C THR A 277 -10.45 19.58 -1.97
N ARG A 278 -11.16 18.66 -2.62
CA ARG A 278 -10.85 18.25 -4.00
C ARG A 278 -10.92 19.40 -5.02
N GLU A 279 -11.68 20.45 -4.71
CA GLU A 279 -11.81 21.68 -5.51
C GLU A 279 -10.69 22.70 -5.19
N GLY A 280 -9.74 22.37 -4.31
CA GLY A 280 -8.63 23.25 -3.94
C GLY A 280 -8.96 24.30 -2.87
N LYS A 281 -10.13 24.20 -2.19
CA LYS A 281 -10.47 25.13 -1.10
C LYS A 281 -9.69 24.76 0.16
N PRO A 282 -8.90 25.68 0.75
CA PRO A 282 -8.13 25.40 1.96
C PRO A 282 -9.03 25.14 3.17
N LEU A 283 -8.73 24.08 3.91
CA LEU A 283 -9.37 23.69 5.18
C LEU A 283 -8.49 24.07 6.37
N SER A 284 -7.20 23.80 6.28
CA SER A 284 -6.19 24.24 7.25
C SER A 284 -4.83 24.35 6.60
N ARG A 285 -3.94 25.15 7.19
CA ARG A 285 -2.57 25.32 6.73
C ARG A 285 -1.63 25.69 7.85
N GLY A 286 -0.36 25.40 7.65
CA GLY A 286 0.68 25.78 8.60
C GLY A 286 2.08 25.48 8.07
N THR A 287 3.06 25.83 8.86
CA THR A 287 4.47 25.52 8.59
C THR A 287 5.05 24.78 9.78
N LEU A 288 5.53 23.57 9.53
CA LEU A 288 6.28 22.76 10.50
C LEU A 288 7.74 23.16 10.43
N ILE A 289 8.36 23.38 11.58
CA ILE A 289 9.76 23.81 11.68
C ILE A 289 10.61 22.59 12.00
N MET A 290 11.70 22.39 11.27
CA MET A 290 12.72 21.41 11.61
C MET A 290 13.51 21.88 12.83
N GLU A 291 13.95 20.93 13.65
CA GLU A 291 14.90 21.21 14.74
C GLU A 291 16.17 21.85 14.17
N ALA A 292 16.71 22.83 14.88
CA ALA A 292 17.98 23.44 14.52
C ALA A 292 19.10 22.38 14.48
N ALA A 293 20.07 22.60 13.60
CA ALA A 293 21.20 21.68 13.46
C ALA A 293 22.15 21.79 14.67
#